data_a07274609595a506e4324b21c725e08f
#
_entry.id   a07274609595a506e4324b21c725e08f
#
_cell.length_a   1.000
_cell.length_b   1.000
_cell.length_c   1.000
_cell.angle_alpha   90.00
_cell.angle_beta   90.00
_cell.angle_gamma   90.00
#
_symmetry.space_group_name_H-M   'P 1'
#
loop_
_entity.id
_entity.type
_entity.pdbx_description
1 polymer ?
#
loop_
_entity_poly.entity_id
_entity_poly.type
_entity_poly.pdbx_seq_one_letter_code
_entity_poly.pdbx_strand_id
1 'polypeptide(L)'
;DPMKKIDLIWASPPCREFSNGYSSPKSIHGREHGLESYKPDMSLLAAALEIIEIAKPKFWVIENVVGSIRYFREVLGEPRQIIGPYVLWGNFPLLDVKKTDLESKNSKDVHSSNPLRSNYKAKVDYSISLALKNAIENQKSILEF
;
A
#
# COMPACT_ATOMS: atom_id res chain seq x y z
N ASP A 1 -15.45 -4.43 -28.14
CA ASP A 1 -14.77 -3.31 -27.50
C ASP A 1 -13.31 -3.69 -27.33
N PRO A 2 -12.38 -3.11 -28.07
CA PRO A 2 -10.97 -3.33 -27.81
C PRO A 2 -10.70 -2.89 -26.38
N MET A 3 -10.23 -3.80 -25.55
CA MET A 3 -10.06 -3.66 -24.11
C MET A 3 -9.59 -2.25 -23.75
N LYS A 4 -10.44 -1.52 -23.02
CA LYS A 4 -10.12 -0.19 -22.53
C LYS A 4 -8.79 -0.28 -21.79
N LYS A 5 -7.77 0.37 -22.31
CA LYS A 5 -6.42 0.34 -21.73
C LYS A 5 -6.48 0.90 -20.32
N ILE A 6 -6.11 0.10 -19.35
CA ILE A 6 -6.08 0.52 -17.95
C ILE A 6 -4.86 1.41 -17.73
N ASP A 7 -5.07 2.64 -17.29
CA ASP A 7 -3.98 3.57 -17.02
C ASP A 7 -3.29 3.25 -15.69
N LEU A 8 -4.05 2.93 -14.65
CA LEU A 8 -3.54 2.73 -13.29
C LEU A 8 -4.27 1.60 -12.59
N ILE A 9 -3.53 0.73 -11.90
CA ILE A 9 -4.04 -0.17 -10.87
C ILE A 9 -3.43 0.23 -9.53
N TRP A 10 -4.27 0.43 -8.54
CA TRP A 10 -3.89 0.54 -7.13
C TRP A 10 -4.38 -0.68 -6.38
N ALA A 11 -3.50 -1.38 -5.69
CA ALA A 11 -3.82 -2.52 -4.85
C ALA A 11 -3.29 -2.32 -3.42
N SER A 12 -4.18 -2.45 -2.44
CA SER A 12 -3.82 -2.45 -1.01
C SER A 12 -4.26 -3.78 -0.39
N PRO A 13 -3.47 -4.86 -0.53
CA PRO A 13 -3.78 -6.12 0.12
C PRO A 13 -3.92 -5.93 1.64
N PRO A 14 -4.81 -6.67 2.32
CA PRO A 14 -5.00 -6.54 3.76
C PRO A 14 -3.68 -6.61 4.54
N CYS A 15 -3.47 -5.65 5.43
CA CYS A 15 -2.21 -5.50 6.17
C CYS A 15 -2.17 -6.25 7.52
N ARG A 16 -3.25 -6.95 7.89
CA ARG A 16 -3.39 -7.60 9.21
C ARG A 16 -2.22 -8.52 9.54
N GLU A 17 -1.79 -9.32 8.60
CA GLU A 17 -0.70 -10.28 8.76
C GLU A 17 0.70 -9.64 8.86
N PHE A 18 0.84 -8.41 8.42
CA PHE A 18 2.13 -7.70 8.31
C PHE A 18 2.29 -6.60 9.35
N SER A 19 1.21 -6.17 9.97
CA SER A 19 1.21 -5.05 10.93
C SER A 19 2.15 -5.29 12.12
N ASN A 20 2.81 -4.22 12.56
CA ASN A 20 3.60 -4.18 13.79
C ASN A 20 2.73 -3.91 15.04
N GLY A 21 1.41 -3.79 14.89
CA GLY A 21 0.50 -3.58 16.01
C GLY A 21 0.61 -4.72 17.04
N TYR A 22 0.52 -4.38 18.33
CA TYR A 22 0.72 -5.33 19.43
C TYR A 22 -0.13 -6.61 19.31
N SER A 23 -1.38 -6.47 18.88
CA SER A 23 -2.35 -7.57 18.73
C SER A 23 -2.41 -8.16 17.31
N SER A 24 -1.48 -7.83 16.43
CA SER A 24 -1.41 -8.44 15.11
C SER A 24 -0.92 -9.90 15.20
N PRO A 25 -1.32 -10.76 14.27
CA PRO A 25 -0.84 -12.16 14.23
C PRO A 25 0.68 -12.27 14.25
N LYS A 26 1.36 -11.43 13.47
CA LYS A 26 2.82 -11.37 13.43
C LYS A 26 3.44 -11.05 14.78
N SER A 27 2.90 -10.04 15.47
CA SER A 27 3.45 -9.61 16.76
C SER A 27 3.18 -10.61 17.88
N ILE A 28 2.03 -11.28 17.85
CA ILE A 28 1.71 -12.38 18.78
C ILE A 28 2.69 -13.54 18.55
N HIS A 29 2.79 -14.00 17.31
CA HIS A 29 3.70 -15.09 16.96
C HIS A 29 5.16 -14.77 17.34
N GLY A 30 5.59 -13.53 17.06
CA GLY A 30 6.95 -13.09 17.37
C GLY A 30 7.28 -13.13 18.87
N ARG A 31 6.31 -12.83 19.76
CA ARG A 31 6.50 -12.94 21.20
C ARG A 31 6.53 -14.39 21.70
N GLU A 32 5.77 -15.28 21.06
CA GLU A 32 5.61 -16.67 21.49
C GLU A 32 6.68 -17.59 20.88
N HIS A 33 7.06 -17.36 19.62
CA HIS A 33 7.86 -18.29 18.82
C HIS A 33 9.05 -17.64 18.09
N GLY A 34 9.21 -16.32 18.18
CA GLY A 34 10.18 -15.57 17.38
C GLY A 34 9.67 -15.26 15.96
N LEU A 35 10.11 -14.13 15.41
CA LEU A 35 9.70 -13.68 14.07
C LEU A 35 10.27 -14.52 12.94
N GLU A 36 11.35 -15.24 13.18
CA GLU A 36 12.04 -16.07 12.17
C GLU A 36 11.15 -17.17 11.59
N SER A 37 10.26 -17.71 12.43
CA SER A 37 9.34 -18.78 12.05
C SER A 37 7.99 -18.29 11.55
N TYR A 38 7.73 -16.96 11.57
CA TYR A 38 6.47 -16.41 11.10
C TYR A 38 6.38 -16.41 9.58
N LYS A 39 5.31 -17.01 9.07
CA LYS A 39 5.01 -17.06 7.63
C LYS A 39 3.63 -16.44 7.38
N PRO A 40 3.58 -15.18 6.93
CA PRO A 40 2.31 -14.55 6.58
C PRO A 40 1.70 -15.17 5.33
N ASP A 41 0.37 -15.06 5.19
CA ASP A 41 -0.30 -15.41 3.95
C ASP A 41 -0.01 -14.37 2.87
N MET A 42 0.67 -14.78 1.81
CA MET A 42 1.05 -13.95 0.67
C MET A 42 0.09 -14.10 -0.52
N SER A 43 -0.99 -14.85 -0.38
CA SER A 43 -1.90 -15.19 -1.50
C SER A 43 -2.58 -13.97 -2.12
N LEU A 44 -2.94 -12.97 -1.30
CA LEU A 44 -3.58 -11.76 -1.80
C LEU A 44 -2.60 -10.81 -2.52
N LEU A 45 -1.33 -10.80 -2.11
CA LEU A 45 -0.29 -10.13 -2.88
C LEU A 45 -0.09 -10.82 -4.23
N ALA A 46 -0.02 -12.16 -4.24
CA ALA A 46 0.11 -12.94 -5.48
C ALA A 46 -1.05 -12.68 -6.44
N ALA A 47 -2.29 -12.65 -5.94
CA ALA A 47 -3.47 -12.34 -6.74
C ALA A 47 -3.43 -10.91 -7.31
N ALA A 48 -2.98 -9.92 -6.54
CA ALA A 48 -2.82 -8.55 -7.03
C ALA A 48 -1.79 -8.48 -8.17
N LEU A 49 -0.68 -9.18 -8.04
CA LEU A 49 0.35 -9.23 -9.08
C LEU A 49 -0.14 -9.93 -10.35
N GLU A 50 -0.90 -11.01 -10.22
CA GLU A 50 -1.52 -11.69 -11.36
C GLU A 50 -2.47 -10.77 -12.13
N ILE A 51 -3.31 -10.00 -11.42
CA ILE A 51 -4.20 -9.01 -12.06
C ILE A 51 -3.39 -7.95 -12.80
N ILE A 52 -2.32 -7.44 -12.20
CA ILE A 52 -1.43 -6.45 -12.83
C ILE A 52 -0.78 -7.03 -14.09
N GLU A 53 -0.31 -8.26 -14.04
CA GLU A 53 0.32 -8.94 -15.18
C GLU A 53 -0.66 -9.15 -16.34
N ILE A 54 -1.90 -9.57 -16.05
CA ILE A 54 -2.95 -9.77 -17.05
C ILE A 54 -3.41 -8.45 -17.66
N ALA A 55 -3.67 -7.45 -16.81
CA ALA A 55 -4.22 -6.16 -17.23
C ALA A 55 -3.20 -5.26 -17.93
N LYS A 56 -1.91 -5.45 -17.65
CA LYS A 56 -0.79 -4.66 -18.20
C LYS A 56 -1.05 -3.15 -18.14
N PRO A 57 -1.35 -2.58 -16.96
CA PRO A 57 -1.61 -1.16 -16.84
C PRO A 57 -0.35 -0.35 -17.17
N LYS A 58 -0.54 0.93 -17.52
CA LYS A 58 0.58 1.84 -17.72
C LYS A 58 1.33 2.12 -16.41
N PHE A 59 0.58 2.27 -15.32
CA PHE A 59 1.09 2.45 -13.96
C PHE A 59 0.44 1.47 -13.00
N TRP A 60 1.17 1.11 -11.96
CA TRP A 60 0.60 0.31 -10.88
C TRP A 60 1.28 0.63 -9.55
N VAL A 61 0.53 0.52 -8.49
CA VAL A 61 0.97 0.72 -7.11
C VAL A 61 0.45 -0.43 -6.25
N ILE A 62 1.34 -1.04 -5.49
CA ILE A 62 0.97 -1.90 -4.35
C ILE A 62 1.34 -1.14 -3.09
N GLU A 63 0.36 -0.96 -2.20
CA GLU A 63 0.52 -0.27 -0.93
C GLU A 63 0.37 -1.24 0.23
N ASN A 64 1.22 -1.09 1.25
CA ASN A 64 1.05 -1.80 2.51
C ASN A 64 1.76 -1.07 3.66
N VAL A 65 1.69 -1.63 4.86
CA VAL A 65 2.31 -1.09 6.07
C VAL A 65 3.82 -1.35 6.12
N VAL A 66 4.53 -0.58 6.93
CA VAL A 66 6.00 -0.74 7.11
C VAL A 66 6.40 -2.18 7.48
N GLY A 67 5.61 -2.84 8.32
CA GLY A 67 5.87 -4.23 8.72
C GLY A 67 5.82 -5.26 7.59
N SER A 68 5.28 -4.91 6.42
CA SER A 68 5.26 -5.80 5.25
C SER A 68 6.57 -5.80 4.47
N ILE A 69 7.44 -4.80 4.65
CA ILE A 69 8.67 -4.65 3.85
C ILE A 69 9.51 -5.91 3.87
N ARG A 70 9.68 -6.51 5.04
CA ARG A 70 10.46 -7.75 5.21
C ARG A 70 10.01 -8.88 4.28
N TYR A 71 8.69 -9.03 4.10
CA TYR A 71 8.08 -10.12 3.33
C TYR A 71 7.90 -9.74 1.85
N PHE A 72 7.49 -8.52 1.58
CA PHE A 72 7.26 -8.05 0.21
C PHE A 72 8.55 -7.85 -0.57
N ARG A 73 9.66 -7.57 0.12
CA ARG A 73 10.98 -7.41 -0.50
C ARG A 73 11.42 -8.63 -1.31
N GLU A 74 11.09 -9.83 -0.84
CA GLU A 74 11.44 -11.07 -1.55
C GLU A 74 10.71 -11.21 -2.89
N VAL A 75 9.53 -10.61 -3.03
CA VAL A 75 8.68 -10.68 -4.21
C VAL A 75 8.79 -9.43 -5.08
N LEU A 76 8.81 -8.25 -4.47
CA LEU A 76 8.71 -6.95 -5.15
C LEU A 76 10.02 -6.17 -5.17
N GLY A 77 11.04 -6.62 -4.43
CA GLY A 77 12.26 -5.84 -4.21
C GLY A 77 12.04 -4.69 -3.21
N GLU A 78 12.88 -3.67 -3.31
CA GLU A 78 12.78 -2.51 -2.42
C GLU A 78 11.56 -1.65 -2.77
N PRO A 79 10.95 -1.02 -1.76
CA PRO A 79 9.88 -0.06 -2.01
C PRO A 79 10.33 1.07 -2.94
N ARG A 80 9.44 1.53 -3.80
CA ARG A 80 9.72 2.69 -4.63
C ARG A 80 9.67 3.98 -3.84
N GLN A 81 8.75 4.10 -2.87
CA GLN A 81 8.61 5.27 -2.01
C GLN A 81 7.96 4.91 -0.68
N ILE A 82 8.41 5.56 0.39
CA ILE A 82 7.80 5.44 1.71
C ILE A 82 7.36 6.83 2.14
N ILE A 83 6.08 6.97 2.51
CA ILE A 83 5.48 8.23 2.93
C ILE A 83 4.79 8.00 4.28
N GLY A 84 5.46 8.35 5.37
CA GLY A 84 4.97 8.06 6.72
C GLY A 84 4.69 6.56 6.90
N PRO A 85 3.46 6.16 7.24
CA PRO A 85 3.10 4.76 7.44
C PRO A 85 2.85 3.99 6.14
N TYR A 86 2.84 4.67 4.99
CA TYR A 86 2.50 4.09 3.70
C TYR A 86 3.76 3.69 2.94
N VAL A 87 3.85 2.42 2.57
CA VAL A 87 4.94 1.86 1.76
C VAL A 87 4.40 1.52 0.39
N LEU A 88 5.03 2.05 -0.64
CA LEU A 88 4.58 1.94 -2.03
C LEU A 88 5.60 1.21 -2.88
N TRP A 89 5.16 0.15 -3.55
CA TRP A 89 5.89 -0.55 -4.61
C TRP A 89 5.19 -0.33 -5.95
N GLY A 90 5.92 -0.39 -7.02
CA GLY A 90 5.32 -0.41 -8.34
C GLY A 90 6.02 0.42 -9.39
N ASN A 91 5.32 0.61 -10.50
CA ASN A 91 5.71 1.47 -11.60
C ASN A 91 4.83 2.72 -11.62
N PHE A 92 5.33 3.79 -11.04
CA PHE A 92 4.65 5.09 -10.95
C PHE A 92 5.69 6.20 -10.79
N PRO A 93 5.37 7.46 -11.17
CA PRO A 93 6.25 8.60 -10.91
C PRO A 93 6.34 8.87 -9.40
N LEU A 94 7.48 9.34 -8.93
CA LEU A 94 7.63 9.74 -7.52
C LEU A 94 6.58 10.80 -7.15
N LEU A 95 6.00 10.64 -5.95
CA LEU A 95 4.96 11.51 -5.45
C LEU A 95 5.57 12.70 -4.70
N ASP A 96 5.12 13.90 -5.03
CA ASP A 96 5.46 15.10 -4.29
C ASP A 96 4.53 15.28 -3.09
N VAL A 97 4.77 14.47 -2.06
CA VAL A 97 4.05 14.50 -0.79
C VAL A 97 4.99 14.06 0.33
N LYS A 98 4.94 14.76 1.45
CA LYS A 98 5.74 14.47 2.65
C LYS A 98 4.87 13.93 3.76
N LYS A 99 5.49 13.26 4.74
CA LYS A 99 4.80 12.80 5.95
C LYS A 99 4.01 13.92 6.64
N THR A 100 4.54 15.15 6.61
CA THR A 100 3.90 16.34 7.20
C THR A 100 2.63 16.78 6.49
N ASP A 101 2.42 16.36 5.23
CA ASP A 101 1.23 16.67 4.44
C ASP A 101 0.07 15.72 4.75
N LEU A 102 0.34 14.63 5.48
CA LEU A 102 -0.67 13.65 5.82
C LEU A 102 -1.59 14.16 6.93
N GLU A 103 -2.89 13.92 6.77
CA GLU A 103 -3.86 14.19 7.82
C GLU A 103 -3.62 13.30 9.05
N SER A 104 -3.59 13.90 10.24
CA SER A 104 -3.59 13.11 11.47
C SER A 104 -4.98 12.51 11.66
N LYS A 105 -5.03 11.17 11.81
CA LYS A 105 -6.30 10.50 12.12
C LYS A 105 -6.79 10.95 13.49
N ASN A 106 -8.03 11.45 13.54
CA ASN A 106 -8.65 11.84 14.81
C ASN A 106 -8.69 10.63 15.74
N SER A 107 -8.31 10.83 17.00
CA SER A 107 -8.32 9.77 18.01
C SER A 107 -9.69 9.12 18.22
N LYS A 108 -10.79 9.86 17.99
CA LYS A 108 -12.16 9.34 18.04
C LYS A 108 -12.43 8.34 16.93
N ASP A 109 -11.88 8.56 15.72
CA ASP A 109 -12.10 7.69 14.56
C ASP A 109 -11.40 6.35 14.73
N VAL A 110 -10.30 6.32 15.48
CA VAL A 110 -9.51 5.10 15.70
C VAL A 110 -9.70 4.49 17.08
N HIS A 111 -10.59 5.03 17.91
CA HIS A 111 -10.88 4.50 19.23
C HIS A 111 -11.48 3.09 19.15
N SER A 112 -11.14 2.24 20.10
CA SER A 112 -11.56 0.82 20.11
C SER A 112 -13.07 0.60 20.13
N SER A 113 -13.84 1.55 20.70
CA SER A 113 -15.30 1.49 20.74
C SER A 113 -16.00 1.97 19.45
N ASN A 114 -15.26 2.55 18.50
CA ASN A 114 -15.87 3.00 17.24
C ASN A 114 -16.09 1.80 16.30
N PRO A 115 -17.34 1.49 15.90
CA PRO A 115 -17.62 0.37 15.00
C PRO A 115 -16.99 0.52 13.62
N LEU A 116 -16.68 1.75 13.18
CA LEU A 116 -16.04 2.06 11.92
C LEU A 116 -14.51 2.18 12.02
N ARG A 117 -13.93 1.86 13.17
CA ARG A 117 -12.48 1.97 13.43
C ARG A 117 -11.61 1.33 12.34
N SER A 118 -11.99 0.14 11.91
CA SER A 118 -11.24 -0.59 10.86
C SER A 118 -11.25 0.17 9.53
N ASN A 119 -12.39 0.77 9.18
CA ASN A 119 -12.53 1.54 7.94
C ASN A 119 -11.65 2.81 7.97
N TYR A 120 -11.66 3.55 9.08
CA TYR A 120 -10.79 4.73 9.22
C TYR A 120 -9.30 4.38 9.21
N LYS A 121 -8.92 3.28 9.84
CA LYS A 121 -7.53 2.80 9.82
C LYS A 121 -7.07 2.35 8.45
N ALA A 122 -7.94 1.70 7.69
CA ALA A 122 -7.64 1.19 6.35
C ALA A 122 -7.62 2.28 5.27
N LYS A 123 -8.17 3.46 5.55
CA LYS A 123 -8.25 4.54 4.57
C LYS A 123 -6.86 5.08 4.24
N VAL A 124 -6.50 5.05 2.96
CA VAL A 124 -5.32 5.75 2.44
C VAL A 124 -5.56 7.26 2.48
N ASP A 125 -4.55 8.01 2.86
CA ASP A 125 -4.63 9.47 2.95
C ASP A 125 -4.90 10.10 1.57
N TYR A 126 -5.82 11.04 1.54
CA TYR A 126 -6.21 11.71 0.29
C TYR A 126 -5.05 12.41 -0.41
N SER A 127 -4.11 13.00 0.37
CA SER A 127 -2.95 13.68 -0.19
C SER A 127 -2.06 12.75 -1.03
N ILE A 128 -1.98 11.47 -0.68
CA ILE A 128 -1.25 10.45 -1.46
C ILE A 128 -1.95 10.20 -2.80
N SER A 129 -3.26 10.01 -2.78
CA SER A 129 -4.05 9.77 -4.00
C SER A 129 -4.00 10.98 -4.94
N LEU A 130 -4.09 12.19 -4.39
CA LEU A 130 -3.98 13.43 -5.15
C LEU A 130 -2.59 13.61 -5.76
N ALA A 131 -1.53 13.36 -4.98
CA ALA A 131 -0.15 13.43 -5.47
C ALA A 131 0.12 12.44 -6.60
N LEU A 132 -0.42 11.21 -6.49
CA LEU A 132 -0.32 10.22 -7.56
C LEU A 132 -1.03 10.66 -8.83
N LYS A 133 -2.27 11.15 -8.70
CA LYS A 133 -3.02 11.71 -9.85
C LYS A 133 -2.21 12.80 -10.55
N ASN A 134 -1.73 13.79 -9.80
CA ASN A 134 -0.97 14.90 -10.34
C ASN A 134 0.34 14.45 -11.01
N ALA A 135 1.06 13.53 -10.40
CA ALA A 135 2.30 13.00 -10.96
C ALA A 135 2.07 12.27 -12.29
N ILE A 136 1.02 11.47 -12.41
CA ILE A 136 0.65 10.76 -13.65
C ILE A 136 0.22 11.74 -14.73
N GLU A 137 -0.61 12.73 -14.41
CA GLU A 137 -1.09 13.73 -15.36
C GLU A 137 0.05 14.61 -15.89
N ASN A 138 0.97 15.02 -15.02
CA ASN A 138 2.15 15.80 -15.42
C ASN A 138 3.08 15.02 -16.35
N GLN A 139 3.25 13.70 -16.14
CA GLN A 139 4.02 12.88 -17.07
C GLN A 139 3.37 12.78 -18.46
N LYS A 140 2.04 12.69 -18.51
CA LYS A 140 1.32 12.67 -19.79
C LYS A 140 1.59 13.97 -20.58
N SER A 141 1.61 15.12 -19.92
CA SER A 141 1.86 16.41 -20.57
C SER A 141 3.31 16.56 -21.09
N ILE A 142 4.29 15.92 -20.47
CA ILE A 142 5.68 15.92 -20.92
C ILE A 142 5.87 15.01 -22.15
N LEU A 143 5.13 13.93 -22.24
CA LEU A 143 5.20 12.98 -23.35
C LEU A 143 4.42 13.43 -24.60
N GLU A 144 3.57 14.44 -24.47
CA GLU A 144 2.82 15.06 -25.56
C GLU A 144 3.58 16.22 -26.25
N PHE A 145 4.74 16.55 -25.74
CA PHE A 145 5.70 17.48 -26.37
C PHE A 145 6.83 16.68 -27.07
#